data_38ae9d6599e09e98b74a0a45d94a30ab
#
_entry.id   38ae9d6599e09e98b74a0a45d94a30ab
#
_cell.length_a   1.000
_cell.length_b   1.000
_cell.length_c   1.000
_cell.angle_alpha   90.00
_cell.angle_beta   90.00
_cell.angle_gamma   90.00
#
_symmetry.space_group_name_H-M   'P 1'
#
loop_
_entity.id
_entity.type
_entity.pdbx_description
1 polymer ?
#
loop_
_entity_poly.entity_id
_entity_poly.type
_entity_poly.pdbx_seq_one_letter_code
_entity_poly.pdbx_strand_id
1 'polypeptide(L)'
;MEITSTRTPPRLKRVQGILDAVKRFFPEFDIPMPPDDKIWYGFRPCSADGLPYIGRIRTYSNVVIATGHSMLGLSLGAGTGKLVDELVNDKPASMDMSPFAVERFS
;
A
#
# COMPACT_ATOMS: atom_id res chain seq x y z
N MET A 1 8.03 8.85 2.15
CA MET A 1 7.41 8.09 3.25
C MET A 1 8.27 8.27 4.50
N GLU A 2 7.68 8.39 5.67
CA GLU A 2 8.38 8.44 6.96
C GLU A 2 7.94 7.25 7.79
N ILE A 3 8.90 6.60 8.47
CA ILE A 3 8.59 5.52 9.43
C ILE A 3 8.38 6.18 10.77
N THR A 4 7.19 6.04 11.33
CA THR A 4 6.82 6.60 12.63
C THR A 4 5.77 5.72 13.31
N SER A 5 5.81 5.65 14.62
CA SER A 5 4.81 4.97 15.44
C SER A 5 3.62 5.86 15.81
N THR A 6 3.70 7.16 15.55
CA THR A 6 2.68 8.14 15.91
C THR A 6 2.23 8.94 14.69
N ARG A 7 0.96 9.35 14.69
CA ARG A 7 0.40 10.21 13.65
C ARG A 7 0.96 11.63 13.82
N THR A 8 2.02 11.94 13.09
CA THR A 8 2.63 13.28 13.04
C THR A 8 2.06 14.07 11.86
N PRO A 9 1.82 15.38 12.02
CA PRO A 9 1.39 16.23 10.91
C PRO A 9 2.39 16.18 9.74
N PRO A 10 1.93 16.35 8.50
CA PRO A 10 2.82 16.38 7.34
C PRO A 10 3.74 17.59 7.42
N ARG A 11 5.00 17.40 7.03
CA ARG A 11 5.91 18.53 6.88
C ARG A 11 5.55 19.31 5.62
N LEU A 12 5.23 20.59 5.73
CA LEU A 12 4.86 21.45 4.60
C LEU A 12 5.92 21.44 3.49
N LYS A 13 7.20 21.29 3.83
CA LYS A 13 8.28 21.12 2.84
C LYS A 13 8.07 19.91 1.91
N ARG A 14 7.41 18.85 2.38
CA ARG A 14 7.07 17.68 1.52
C ARG A 14 5.92 17.98 0.59
N VAL A 15 4.94 18.73 1.06
CA VAL A 15 3.82 19.18 0.24
C VAL A 15 4.35 20.08 -0.88
N GLN A 16 5.23 21.03 -0.53
CA GLN A 16 5.90 21.88 -1.52
C GLN A 16 6.66 21.05 -2.54
N GLY A 17 7.44 20.05 -2.12
CA GLY A 17 8.17 19.19 -3.06
C GLY A 17 7.28 18.39 -4.01
N ILE A 18 6.04 18.06 -3.61
CA ILE A 18 5.05 17.45 -4.51
C ILE A 18 4.58 18.47 -5.55
N LEU A 19 4.28 19.71 -5.12
CA LEU A 19 3.85 20.78 -6.02
C LEU A 19 4.96 21.14 -7.03
N ASP A 20 6.20 21.24 -6.56
CA ASP A 20 7.37 21.49 -7.41
C ASP A 20 7.55 20.37 -8.46
N ALA A 21 7.32 19.11 -8.07
CA ALA A 21 7.36 17.98 -8.99
C ALA A 21 6.23 18.06 -10.03
N VAL A 22 5.00 18.41 -9.63
CA VAL A 22 3.88 18.61 -10.56
C VAL A 22 4.24 19.71 -11.57
N LYS A 23 4.71 20.86 -11.11
CA LYS A 23 5.10 21.97 -11.98
C LYS A 23 6.24 21.60 -12.95
N ARG A 24 7.17 20.74 -12.52
CA ARG A 24 8.26 20.25 -13.37
C ARG A 24 7.78 19.35 -14.51
N PHE A 25 6.83 18.44 -14.25
CA PHE A 25 6.34 17.49 -15.25
C PHE A 25 5.13 18.01 -16.03
N PHE A 26 4.40 18.95 -15.45
CA PHE A 26 3.20 19.55 -16.02
C PHE A 26 3.26 21.08 -15.83
N PRO A 27 4.08 21.81 -16.61
CA PRO A 27 4.34 23.24 -16.39
C PRO A 27 3.10 24.14 -16.47
N GLU A 28 2.05 23.67 -17.15
CA GLU A 28 0.79 24.39 -17.33
C GLU A 28 -0.13 24.33 -16.10
N PHE A 29 0.19 23.44 -15.14
CA PHE A 29 -0.57 23.36 -13.90
C PHE A 29 0.05 24.26 -12.83
N ASP A 30 -0.64 25.35 -12.53
CA ASP A 30 -0.31 26.21 -11.40
C ASP A 30 -1.21 25.87 -10.22
N ILE A 31 -0.73 24.99 -9.33
CA ILE A 31 -1.46 24.54 -8.17
C ILE A 31 -0.95 25.29 -6.94
N PRO A 32 -1.77 26.16 -6.31
CA PRO A 32 -1.35 26.86 -5.11
C PRO A 32 -1.16 25.89 -3.93
N MET A 33 -0.34 26.28 -2.95
CA MET A 33 -0.20 25.52 -1.69
C MET A 33 -1.58 25.41 -1.02
N PRO A 34 -2.07 24.20 -0.77
CA PRO A 34 -3.33 24.02 -0.08
C PRO A 34 -3.21 24.47 1.40
N PRO A 35 -4.27 24.99 2.00
CA PRO A 35 -4.29 25.25 3.44
C PRO A 35 -4.15 23.97 4.24
N ASP A 36 -3.61 24.04 5.45
CA ASP A 36 -3.21 22.88 6.27
C ASP A 36 -4.38 21.92 6.52
N ASP A 37 -5.60 22.41 6.68
CA ASP A 37 -6.81 21.63 6.89
C ASP A 37 -7.27 20.84 5.65
N LYS A 38 -6.75 21.15 4.48
CA LYS A 38 -7.00 20.45 3.22
C LYS A 38 -5.92 19.42 2.88
N ILE A 39 -4.83 19.34 3.65
CA ILE A 39 -3.76 18.38 3.43
C ILE A 39 -4.15 17.05 4.05
N TRP A 40 -4.48 16.08 3.21
CA TRP A 40 -4.75 14.73 3.67
C TRP A 40 -3.46 13.90 3.80
N TYR A 41 -3.34 13.15 4.87
CA TYR A 41 -2.24 12.22 5.11
C TYR A 41 -2.72 11.03 5.93
N GLY A 42 -2.02 9.90 5.85
CA GLY A 42 -2.39 8.68 6.57
C GLY A 42 -1.27 7.65 6.63
N PHE A 43 -1.48 6.61 7.42
CA PHE A 43 -0.59 5.46 7.50
C PHE A 43 -0.77 4.54 6.28
N ARG A 44 0.34 3.94 5.85
CA ARG A 44 0.34 2.85 4.88
C ARG A 44 0.62 1.55 5.63
N PRO A 45 -0.13 0.47 5.36
CA PRO A 45 0.17 -0.83 5.93
C PRO A 45 1.46 -1.36 5.30
N CYS A 46 2.47 -1.57 6.13
CA CYS A 46 3.76 -2.10 5.71
C CYS A 46 4.04 -3.41 6.46
N SER A 47 4.57 -4.39 5.74
CA SER A 47 5.14 -5.60 6.32
C SER A 47 6.59 -5.37 6.75
N ALA A 48 7.15 -6.30 7.53
CA ALA A 48 8.54 -6.21 8.00
C ALA A 48 9.57 -6.36 6.87
N ASP A 49 9.26 -7.16 5.84
CA ASP A 49 10.12 -7.46 4.69
C ASP A 49 9.78 -6.66 3.43
N GLY A 50 8.74 -5.83 3.48
CA GLY A 50 8.28 -5.04 2.34
C GLY A 50 7.39 -5.82 1.35
N LEU A 51 7.21 -7.14 1.50
CA LEU A 51 6.31 -7.94 0.69
C LEU A 51 4.88 -7.93 1.29
N PRO A 52 3.83 -7.89 0.48
CA PRO A 52 2.46 -7.98 1.01
C PRO A 52 2.20 -9.34 1.66
N TYR A 53 1.20 -9.37 2.54
CA TYR A 53 0.61 -10.59 3.04
C TYR A 53 -0.60 -10.93 2.15
N ILE A 54 -0.57 -12.09 1.50
CA ILE A 54 -1.68 -12.59 0.67
C ILE A 54 -1.82 -14.08 0.95
N GLY A 55 -2.93 -14.49 1.57
CA GLY A 55 -3.13 -15.89 1.90
C GLY A 55 -4.27 -16.16 2.86
N ARG A 56 -4.53 -17.42 3.11
CA ARG A 56 -5.44 -17.89 4.16
C ARG A 56 -4.71 -17.90 5.51
N ILE A 57 -5.47 -17.69 6.57
CA ILE A 57 -4.99 -17.89 7.95
C ILE A 57 -5.23 -19.35 8.33
N ARG A 58 -4.23 -20.02 8.92
CA ARG A 58 -4.36 -21.42 9.34
C ARG A 58 -5.47 -21.65 10.36
N THR A 59 -5.65 -20.70 11.27
CA THR A 59 -6.65 -20.78 12.35
C THR A 59 -8.10 -20.68 11.84
N TYR A 60 -8.33 -19.99 10.70
CA TYR A 60 -9.66 -19.73 10.16
C TYR A 60 -9.71 -20.06 8.67
N SER A 61 -10.39 -21.14 8.31
CA SER A 61 -10.46 -21.63 6.92
C SER A 61 -11.21 -20.68 5.97
N ASN A 62 -12.07 -19.83 6.49
CA ASN A 62 -12.90 -18.89 5.73
C ASN A 62 -12.35 -17.45 5.70
N VAL A 63 -11.11 -17.24 6.19
CA VAL A 63 -10.49 -15.90 6.20
C VAL A 63 -9.32 -15.85 5.22
N VAL A 64 -9.38 -14.92 4.29
CA VAL A 64 -8.30 -14.57 3.37
C VAL A 64 -7.82 -13.17 3.70
N ILE A 65 -6.51 -12.99 3.79
CA ILE A 65 -5.86 -11.69 4.02
C ILE A 65 -5.16 -11.24 2.75
N ALA A 66 -5.29 -9.96 2.42
CA ALA A 66 -4.51 -9.27 1.40
C ALA A 66 -4.18 -7.86 1.89
N THR A 67 -2.98 -7.65 2.40
CA THR A 67 -2.56 -6.38 3.03
C THR A 67 -1.04 -6.18 2.97
N GLY A 68 -0.56 -5.06 3.48
CA GLY A 68 0.88 -4.82 3.62
C GLY A 68 1.59 -4.33 2.36
N HIS A 69 0.86 -3.85 1.35
CA HIS A 69 1.42 -3.42 0.05
C HIS A 69 2.22 -2.11 0.09
N SER A 70 2.34 -1.47 1.25
CA SER A 70 3.09 -0.21 1.41
C SER A 70 2.68 0.87 0.38
N MET A 71 3.61 1.32 -0.46
CA MET A 71 3.35 2.31 -1.51
C MET A 71 2.82 1.69 -2.81
N LEU A 72 2.92 0.38 -2.98
CA LEU A 72 2.65 -0.31 -4.23
C LEU A 72 1.22 -0.85 -4.35
N GLY A 73 0.34 -0.58 -3.36
CA GLY A 73 -1.00 -1.15 -3.33
C GLY A 73 -1.84 -0.88 -4.57
N LEU A 74 -1.76 0.33 -5.12
CA LEU A 74 -2.48 0.66 -6.36
C LEU A 74 -1.90 -0.10 -7.57
N SER A 75 -0.58 -0.12 -7.72
CA SER A 75 0.11 -0.81 -8.83
C SER A 75 -0.07 -2.32 -8.79
N LEU A 76 -0.09 -2.91 -7.59
CA LEU A 76 -0.23 -4.36 -7.40
C LEU A 76 -1.70 -4.81 -7.26
N GLY A 77 -2.65 -3.87 -7.25
CA GLY A 77 -4.06 -4.15 -6.96
C GLY A 77 -4.67 -5.21 -7.88
N ALA A 78 -4.45 -5.13 -9.18
CA ALA A 78 -4.98 -6.09 -10.14
C ALA A 78 -4.38 -7.50 -9.93
N GLY A 79 -3.06 -7.61 -9.73
CA GLY A 79 -2.39 -8.88 -9.44
C GLY A 79 -2.87 -9.48 -8.12
N THR A 80 -2.97 -8.66 -7.08
CA THR A 80 -3.50 -9.09 -5.77
C THR A 80 -4.95 -9.58 -5.90
N GLY A 81 -5.80 -8.87 -6.64
CA GLY A 81 -7.18 -9.27 -6.88
C GLY A 81 -7.29 -10.63 -7.56
N LYS A 82 -6.44 -10.91 -8.55
CA LYS A 82 -6.36 -12.22 -9.20
C LYS A 82 -5.98 -13.32 -8.20
N LEU A 83 -4.93 -13.10 -7.40
CA LEU A 83 -4.49 -14.09 -6.41
C LEU A 83 -5.54 -14.34 -5.33
N VAL A 84 -6.26 -13.31 -4.90
CA VAL A 84 -7.39 -13.44 -3.96
C VAL A 84 -8.53 -14.25 -4.58
N ASP A 85 -8.88 -13.99 -5.85
CA ASP A 85 -9.89 -14.79 -6.57
C ASP A 85 -9.49 -16.27 -6.64
N GLU A 86 -8.23 -16.55 -6.97
CA GLU A 86 -7.69 -17.93 -7.01
C GLU A 86 -7.79 -18.59 -5.63
N LEU A 87 -7.41 -17.88 -4.56
CA LEU A 87 -7.50 -18.39 -3.19
C LEU A 87 -8.95 -18.65 -2.73
N VAL A 88 -9.84 -17.72 -2.98
CA VAL A 88 -11.25 -17.81 -2.53
C VAL A 88 -11.99 -18.93 -3.25
N ASN A 89 -11.70 -19.15 -4.52
CA ASN A 89 -12.34 -20.16 -5.36
C ASN A 89 -11.56 -21.48 -5.42
N ASP A 90 -10.56 -21.69 -4.55
CA ASP A 90 -9.72 -22.89 -4.48
C ASP A 90 -9.10 -23.27 -5.84
N LYS A 91 -8.76 -22.26 -6.65
CA LYS A 91 -8.06 -22.44 -7.92
C LYS A 91 -6.56 -22.59 -7.70
N PRO A 92 -5.82 -23.27 -8.59
CA PRO A 92 -4.37 -23.26 -8.54
C PRO A 92 -3.82 -21.83 -8.60
N ALA A 93 -2.91 -21.50 -7.71
CA ALA A 93 -2.27 -20.19 -7.72
C ALA A 93 -1.43 -20.01 -8.99
N SER A 94 -1.54 -18.85 -9.63
CA SER A 94 -0.80 -18.54 -10.85
C SER A 94 0.68 -18.24 -10.64
N MET A 95 1.13 -18.19 -9.36
CA MET A 95 2.53 -18.01 -8.98
C MET A 95 2.80 -18.64 -7.61
N ASP A 96 4.08 -18.74 -7.22
CA ASP A 96 4.47 -19.17 -5.87
C ASP A 96 3.99 -18.16 -4.83
N MET A 97 3.14 -18.63 -3.91
CA MET A 97 2.55 -17.84 -2.83
C MET A 97 3.36 -17.87 -1.53
N SER A 98 4.41 -18.69 -1.46
CA SER A 98 5.22 -18.86 -0.24
C SER A 98 5.77 -17.54 0.31
N PRO A 99 6.29 -16.60 -0.53
CA PRO A 99 6.81 -15.33 -0.04
C PRO A 99 5.75 -14.41 0.54
N PHE A 100 4.47 -14.65 0.22
CA PHE A 100 3.33 -13.83 0.65
C PHE A 100 2.55 -14.43 1.82
N ALA A 101 2.97 -15.60 2.31
CA ALA A 101 2.27 -16.33 3.36
C ALA A 101 2.04 -15.41 4.59
N VAL A 102 0.80 -15.46 5.14
CA VAL A 102 0.40 -14.60 6.26
C VAL A 102 1.25 -14.88 7.50
N GLU A 103 1.61 -16.15 7.70
CA GLU A 103 2.34 -16.64 8.88
C GLU A 103 3.83 -16.88 8.61
N ARG A 104 4.41 -16.20 7.60
CA ARG A 104 5.82 -16.41 7.22
C ARG A 104 6.85 -15.97 8.26
N PHE A 105 6.42 -15.27 9.30
CA PHE A 105 7.24 -14.85 10.43
C PHE A 105 6.85 -15.53 11.75
N SER A 106 5.98 -16.53 11.70
CA SER A 106 5.51 -17.27 12.89
C SER A 106 6.38 -18.46 13.17
#